data_b37d4dbeb5c413dada27f4acc6ea5627
#
_entry.id   b37d4dbeb5c413dada27f4acc6ea5627
#
_cell.length_a   1.000
_cell.length_b   1.000
_cell.length_c   1.000
_cell.angle_alpha   90.00
_cell.angle_beta   90.00
_cell.angle_gamma   90.00
#
_symmetry.space_group_name_H-M   'P 1'
#
loop_
_entity.id
_entity.type
_entity.pdbx_description
1 polymer ?
#
loop_
_entity_poly.entity_id
_entity_poly.type
_entity_poly.pdbx_seq_one_letter_code
_entity_poly.pdbx_strand_id
1 'polypeptide(L)'
;MKQTILLLLIPIMSYSQLSYKDIMSISDDKQFKKVMIENYYEKNDEDDEGWLVYGYNIRRDSIDGNTSSKWGSYNVNDHSFSFQISRSSLLNSLLSLDSDEEIKSDYDVIVEDIKKNCIYYDIIPYKGKDGVSNDYVCYSCSESKYKGKIGFMISEGNGYIRHFPNK
;
A
#
# COMPACT_ATOMS: atom_id res chain seq x y z
N MET A 1 28.84 36.87 -27.96
CA MET A 1 27.60 36.72 -27.15
C MET A 1 27.61 35.34 -26.52
N LYS A 2 27.77 35.23 -25.17
CA LYS A 2 27.71 33.94 -24.44
C LYS A 2 26.25 33.69 -24.08
N GLN A 3 25.63 32.68 -24.67
CA GLN A 3 24.31 32.20 -24.27
C GLN A 3 24.48 31.41 -22.97
N THR A 4 23.98 31.96 -21.88
CA THR A 4 23.84 31.24 -20.60
C THR A 4 22.59 30.37 -20.68
N ILE A 5 22.76 29.06 -20.84
CA ILE A 5 21.67 28.08 -20.74
C ILE A 5 21.30 28.00 -19.26
N LEU A 6 20.18 28.60 -18.91
CA LEU A 6 19.55 28.45 -17.59
C LEU A 6 18.88 27.08 -17.54
N LEU A 7 19.56 26.08 -16.98
CA LEU A 7 18.99 24.78 -16.64
C LEU A 7 17.93 24.99 -15.55
N LEU A 8 16.66 25.07 -15.93
CA LEU A 8 15.53 24.94 -15.01
C LEU A 8 15.55 23.53 -14.41
N LEU A 9 16.09 23.41 -13.21
CA LEU A 9 15.87 22.26 -12.32
C LEU A 9 14.38 22.24 -11.95
N ILE A 10 13.57 21.58 -12.76
CA ILE A 10 12.20 21.23 -12.36
C ILE A 10 12.37 20.23 -11.22
N PRO A 11 11.93 20.53 -9.98
CA PRO A 11 11.87 19.52 -8.95
C PRO A 11 10.92 18.43 -9.47
N ILE A 12 11.48 17.27 -9.78
CA ILE A 12 10.67 16.07 -10.00
C ILE A 12 10.00 15.86 -8.65
N MET A 13 8.73 16.25 -8.55
CA MET A 13 7.88 15.88 -7.43
C MET A 13 7.78 14.37 -7.46
N SER A 14 8.70 13.73 -6.77
CA SER A 14 8.63 12.31 -6.46
C SER A 14 7.37 12.13 -5.60
N TYR A 15 6.26 11.80 -6.24
CA TYR A 15 5.10 11.32 -5.51
C TYR A 15 5.57 10.06 -4.80
N SER A 16 5.64 10.13 -3.47
CA SER A 16 6.00 8.98 -2.67
C SER A 16 4.98 7.87 -2.92
N GLN A 17 5.43 6.84 -3.56
CA GLN A 17 4.68 5.65 -3.88
C GLN A 17 5.18 4.54 -2.98
N LEU A 18 4.30 3.99 -2.13
CA LEU A 18 4.59 2.75 -1.43
C LEU A 18 5.04 1.69 -2.45
N SER A 19 6.20 1.12 -2.25
CA SER A 19 6.82 0.19 -3.19
C SER A 19 6.84 -1.24 -2.65
N TYR A 20 7.08 -2.20 -3.54
CA TYR A 20 7.37 -3.59 -3.18
C TYR A 20 8.51 -3.68 -2.15
N LYS A 21 9.60 -2.92 -2.33
CA LYS A 21 10.75 -2.92 -1.41
C LYS A 21 10.39 -2.42 -0.02
N ASP A 22 9.54 -1.40 0.06
CA ASP A 22 9.05 -0.90 1.34
C ASP A 22 8.30 -2.00 2.10
N ILE A 23 7.37 -2.69 1.42
CA ILE A 23 6.62 -3.79 2.00
C ILE A 23 7.54 -4.94 2.45
N MET A 24 8.50 -5.34 1.61
CA MET A 24 9.45 -6.41 1.95
C MET A 24 10.38 -6.04 3.12
N SER A 25 10.58 -4.74 3.39
CA SER A 25 11.43 -4.25 4.48
C SER A 25 10.77 -4.31 5.87
N ILE A 26 9.45 -4.48 5.95
CA ILE A 26 8.71 -4.47 7.22
C ILE A 26 9.07 -5.72 8.02
N SER A 27 9.72 -5.54 9.17
CA SER A 27 10.09 -6.62 10.10
C SER A 27 9.30 -6.57 11.41
N ASP A 28 8.90 -5.37 11.80
CA ASP A 28 8.27 -5.05 13.08
C ASP A 28 7.51 -3.72 13.00
N ASP A 29 6.90 -3.30 14.11
CA ASP A 29 6.14 -2.05 14.22
C ASP A 29 6.98 -0.80 13.97
N LYS A 30 8.27 -0.81 14.36
CA LYS A 30 9.17 0.34 14.15
C LYS A 30 9.48 0.52 12.68
N GLN A 31 9.77 -0.59 11.98
CA GLN A 31 10.03 -0.54 10.54
C GLN A 31 8.75 -0.19 9.77
N PHE A 32 7.58 -0.70 10.19
CA PHE A 32 6.31 -0.29 9.62
C PHE A 32 6.07 1.22 9.74
N LYS A 33 6.22 1.77 10.98
CA LYS A 33 6.10 3.22 11.22
C LYS A 33 7.05 4.03 10.35
N LYS A 34 8.32 3.58 10.24
CA LYS A 34 9.32 4.23 9.38
C LYS A 34 8.86 4.27 7.93
N VAL A 35 8.44 3.13 7.37
CA VAL A 35 7.93 3.03 6.00
C VAL A 35 6.75 3.99 5.79
N MET A 36 5.80 4.04 6.73
CA MET A 36 4.65 4.94 6.62
C MET A 36 5.08 6.41 6.57
N ILE A 37 5.95 6.84 7.50
CA ILE A 37 6.41 8.23 7.59
C ILE A 37 7.22 8.62 6.35
N GLU A 38 8.13 7.78 5.89
CA GLU A 38 8.95 8.04 4.69
C GLU A 38 8.11 8.13 3.42
N ASN A 39 6.95 7.47 3.40
CA ASN A 39 5.96 7.53 2.33
C ASN A 39 4.84 8.56 2.59
N TYR A 40 5.07 9.54 3.47
CA TYR A 40 4.15 10.65 3.78
C TYR A 40 2.77 10.22 4.26
N TYR A 41 2.65 9.06 4.89
CA TYR A 41 1.44 8.67 5.59
C TYR A 41 1.41 9.31 6.98
N GLU A 42 0.25 9.79 7.38
CA GLU A 42 -0.02 10.36 8.69
C GLU A 42 -0.62 9.30 9.60
N LYS A 43 -0.22 9.31 10.89
CA LYS A 43 -0.87 8.45 11.88
C LYS A 43 -2.34 8.87 12.03
N ASN A 44 -3.23 7.88 11.97
CA ASN A 44 -4.64 8.08 12.28
C ASN A 44 -4.87 7.75 13.77
N ASP A 45 -5.32 6.56 14.09
CA ASP A 45 -5.62 6.15 15.46
C ASP A 45 -5.02 4.77 15.76
N GLU A 46 -4.81 4.49 17.04
CA GLU A 46 -4.66 3.13 17.56
C GLU A 46 -6.04 2.67 18.03
N ASP A 47 -6.45 1.49 17.65
CA ASP A 47 -7.67 0.89 18.18
C ASP A 47 -7.35 0.06 19.44
N ASP A 48 -8.41 -0.34 20.18
CA ASP A 48 -8.29 -1.13 21.41
C ASP A 48 -7.71 -2.55 21.18
N GLU A 49 -7.60 -2.97 19.91
CA GLU A 49 -7.05 -4.26 19.50
C GLU A 49 -5.56 -4.19 19.15
N GLY A 50 -4.91 -3.05 19.39
CA GLY A 50 -3.49 -2.84 19.12
C GLY A 50 -3.14 -2.61 17.65
N TRP A 51 -4.05 -2.07 16.87
CA TRP A 51 -3.77 -1.66 15.51
C TRP A 51 -3.15 -0.26 15.44
N LEU A 52 -2.08 -0.14 14.69
CA LEU A 52 -1.51 1.14 14.27
C LEU A 52 -2.04 1.44 12.88
N VAL A 53 -2.74 2.56 12.72
CA VAL A 53 -3.38 2.94 11.45
C VAL A 53 -2.77 4.23 10.92
N TYR A 54 -2.41 4.23 9.64
CA TYR A 54 -1.84 5.35 8.92
C TYR A 54 -2.60 5.56 7.60
N GLY A 55 -2.85 6.83 7.25
CA GLY A 55 -3.50 7.21 5.99
C GLY A 55 -2.68 8.22 5.20
N TYR A 56 -2.77 8.18 3.89
CA TYR A 56 -2.16 9.16 3.00
C TYR A 56 -3.15 10.28 2.67
N ASN A 57 -2.78 11.54 2.94
CA ASN A 57 -3.64 12.71 2.75
C ASN A 57 -5.02 12.53 3.44
N ILE A 58 -5.01 12.29 4.75
CA ILE A 58 -6.24 12.06 5.52
C ILE A 58 -7.13 13.31 5.45
N ARG A 59 -8.36 13.11 4.99
CA ARG A 59 -9.44 14.09 5.14
C ARG A 59 -10.20 13.78 6.42
N ARG A 60 -10.15 14.71 7.36
CA ARG A 60 -10.82 14.57 8.65
C ARG A 60 -12.21 15.18 8.54
N ASP A 61 -13.24 14.36 8.62
CA ASP A 61 -14.64 14.77 8.66
C ASP A 61 -15.24 14.37 10.00
N SER A 62 -15.93 15.33 10.64
CA SER A 62 -16.55 15.10 11.95
C SER A 62 -17.84 14.27 11.88
N ILE A 63 -18.42 14.08 10.70
CA ILE A 63 -19.70 13.38 10.49
C ILE A 63 -19.46 11.98 9.94
N ASP A 64 -18.66 11.89 8.86
CA ASP A 64 -18.46 10.63 8.13
C ASP A 64 -17.17 9.90 8.53
N GLY A 65 -16.39 10.49 9.47
CA GLY A 65 -15.09 9.97 9.90
C GLY A 65 -13.96 10.29 8.93
N ASN A 66 -12.76 9.80 9.27
CA ASN A 66 -11.56 10.06 8.49
C ASN A 66 -11.54 9.24 7.20
N THR A 67 -11.26 9.87 6.07
CA THR A 67 -11.14 9.21 4.76
C THR A 67 -9.75 9.40 4.16
N SER A 68 -9.28 8.41 3.43
CA SER A 68 -8.02 8.45 2.69
C SER A 68 -8.09 7.52 1.47
N SER A 69 -7.34 7.84 0.43
CA SER A 69 -7.21 6.97 -0.75
C SER A 69 -6.27 5.78 -0.52
N LYS A 70 -5.43 5.85 0.53
CA LYS A 70 -4.47 4.80 0.86
C LYS A 70 -4.38 4.66 2.37
N TRP A 71 -4.53 3.45 2.87
CA TRP A 71 -4.39 3.11 4.27
C TRP A 71 -3.32 2.05 4.48
N GLY A 72 -2.56 2.18 5.56
CA GLY A 72 -1.66 1.13 6.07
C GLY A 72 -2.02 0.82 7.51
N SER A 73 -2.06 -0.45 7.88
CA SER A 73 -2.32 -0.89 9.24
C SER A 73 -1.37 -1.99 9.67
N TYR A 74 -0.99 -1.99 10.95
CA TYR A 74 -0.12 -2.98 11.58
C TYR A 74 -0.69 -3.39 12.93
N ASN A 75 -0.81 -4.68 13.19
CA ASN A 75 -1.23 -5.21 14.48
C ASN A 75 -0.01 -5.59 15.31
N VAL A 76 0.13 -4.97 16.49
CA VAL A 76 1.28 -5.20 17.39
C VAL A 76 1.25 -6.55 18.09
N ASN A 77 0.08 -7.22 18.14
CA ASN A 77 -0.10 -8.48 18.86
C ASN A 77 0.32 -9.70 18.01
N ASP A 78 -0.08 -9.73 16.72
CA ASP A 78 0.20 -10.84 15.82
C ASP A 78 1.21 -10.50 14.72
N HIS A 79 1.70 -9.25 14.70
CA HIS A 79 2.64 -8.71 13.73
C HIS A 79 2.14 -8.75 12.28
N SER A 80 0.82 -8.88 12.08
CA SER A 80 0.24 -8.75 10.75
C SER A 80 0.16 -7.30 10.31
N PHE A 81 0.24 -7.07 9.01
CA PHE A 81 0.02 -5.74 8.43
C PHE A 81 -0.81 -5.84 7.16
N SER A 82 -1.44 -4.74 6.80
CA SER A 82 -2.20 -4.64 5.56
C SER A 82 -2.17 -3.24 4.98
N PHE A 83 -2.34 -3.18 3.66
CA PHE A 83 -2.50 -1.95 2.91
C PHE A 83 -3.80 -2.01 2.11
N GLN A 84 -4.53 -0.91 2.10
CA GLN A 84 -5.65 -0.66 1.22
C GLN A 84 -5.28 0.51 0.31
N ILE A 85 -5.40 0.33 -0.99
CA ILE A 85 -5.02 1.33 -2.00
C ILE A 85 -6.20 1.47 -2.96
N SER A 86 -6.76 2.68 -3.07
CA SER A 86 -7.79 2.95 -4.07
C SER A 86 -7.20 2.83 -5.47
N ARG A 87 -7.83 2.02 -6.32
CA ARG A 87 -7.45 1.85 -7.73
C ARG A 87 -8.14 2.89 -8.63
N SER A 88 -9.25 3.45 -8.19
CA SER A 88 -9.93 4.50 -8.91
C SER A 88 -9.25 5.84 -8.64
N SER A 89 -8.36 6.29 -9.51
CA SER A 89 -8.11 7.71 -9.58
C SER A 89 -8.91 8.27 -10.76
N LEU A 90 -9.84 9.17 -10.45
CA LEU A 90 -10.47 10.06 -11.45
C LEU A 90 -9.38 10.76 -12.30
N LEU A 91 -8.19 10.93 -11.74
CA LEU A 91 -7.03 11.48 -12.43
C LEU A 91 -6.54 10.55 -13.55
N ASN A 92 -6.55 9.22 -13.33
CA ASN A 92 -6.15 8.25 -14.37
C ASN A 92 -7.13 8.25 -15.54
N SER A 93 -8.42 8.43 -15.29
CA SER A 93 -9.42 8.53 -16.34
C SER A 93 -9.32 9.85 -17.14
N LEU A 94 -8.84 10.93 -16.54
CA LEU A 94 -8.64 12.22 -17.19
C LEU A 94 -7.31 12.31 -17.95
N LEU A 95 -6.26 11.63 -17.46
CA LEU A 95 -4.95 11.61 -18.12
C LEU A 95 -4.84 10.57 -19.22
N SER A 96 -5.64 9.51 -19.19
CA SER A 96 -5.69 8.47 -20.22
C SER A 96 -6.46 8.86 -21.48
N LEU A 97 -7.06 10.07 -21.54
CA LEU A 97 -7.78 10.55 -22.72
C LEU A 97 -6.85 10.82 -23.93
N ASP A 98 -5.53 10.90 -23.73
CA ASP A 98 -4.56 11.25 -24.79
C ASP A 98 -3.36 10.29 -24.91
N SER A 99 -3.30 9.19 -24.14
CA SER A 99 -2.22 8.21 -24.27
C SER A 99 -2.75 6.78 -24.22
N ASP A 100 -2.27 5.93 -25.15
CA ASP A 100 -2.52 4.47 -25.13
C ASP A 100 -1.83 3.75 -23.97
N GLU A 101 -1.15 4.46 -23.05
CA GLU A 101 -0.52 3.91 -21.86
C GLU A 101 -1.49 3.90 -20.68
N GLU A 102 -1.88 2.71 -20.23
CA GLU A 102 -2.63 2.50 -19.01
C GLU A 102 -1.80 2.93 -17.79
N ILE A 103 -2.23 4.00 -17.10
CA ILE A 103 -1.55 4.48 -15.89
C ILE A 103 -1.84 3.49 -14.76
N LYS A 104 -0.85 2.68 -14.41
CA LYS A 104 -0.95 1.70 -13.33
C LYS A 104 -1.05 2.37 -11.96
N SER A 105 -1.93 1.87 -11.11
CA SER A 105 -1.98 2.26 -9.71
C SER A 105 -0.78 1.71 -8.95
N ASP A 106 -0.46 2.28 -7.77
CA ASP A 106 0.57 1.74 -6.88
C ASP A 106 0.32 0.27 -6.55
N TYR A 107 -0.95 -0.10 -6.36
CA TYR A 107 -1.34 -1.49 -6.12
C TYR A 107 -0.92 -2.39 -7.28
N ASP A 108 -1.20 -1.99 -8.52
CA ASP A 108 -0.90 -2.82 -9.70
C ASP A 108 0.62 -3.02 -9.84
N VAL A 109 1.42 -1.97 -9.62
CA VAL A 109 2.89 -2.03 -9.65
C VAL A 109 3.43 -2.98 -8.56
N ILE A 110 2.95 -2.85 -7.32
CA ILE A 110 3.37 -3.72 -6.21
C ILE A 110 3.01 -5.18 -6.49
N VAL A 111 1.79 -5.45 -6.97
CA VAL A 111 1.33 -6.80 -7.27
C VAL A 111 2.14 -7.44 -8.41
N GLU A 112 2.50 -6.67 -9.44
CA GLU A 112 3.39 -7.16 -10.50
C GLU A 112 4.77 -7.53 -9.95
N ASP A 113 5.34 -6.69 -9.08
CA ASP A 113 6.62 -6.98 -8.44
C ASP A 113 6.55 -8.22 -7.51
N ILE A 114 5.45 -8.40 -6.76
CA ILE A 114 5.23 -9.62 -5.97
C ILE A 114 5.20 -10.85 -6.89
N LYS A 115 4.42 -10.81 -7.96
CA LYS A 115 4.32 -11.93 -8.92
C LYS A 115 5.65 -12.25 -9.59
N LYS A 116 6.48 -11.24 -9.84
CA LYS A 116 7.78 -11.40 -10.51
C LYS A 116 8.86 -11.95 -9.58
N ASN A 117 8.88 -11.54 -8.30
CA ASN A 117 10.00 -11.79 -7.38
C ASN A 117 9.69 -12.85 -6.32
N CYS A 118 8.42 -13.26 -6.18
CA CYS A 118 7.99 -14.21 -5.16
C CYS A 118 7.40 -15.48 -5.79
N ILE A 119 7.34 -16.55 -5.02
CA ILE A 119 6.79 -17.83 -5.44
C ILE A 119 5.33 -17.93 -4.99
N TYR A 120 4.42 -18.24 -5.90
CA TYR A 120 3.02 -18.52 -5.56
C TYR A 120 2.94 -19.60 -4.48
N TYR A 121 2.07 -19.37 -3.50
CA TYR A 121 1.88 -20.30 -2.39
C TYR A 121 0.51 -20.96 -2.43
N ASP A 122 -0.57 -20.20 -2.24
CA ASP A 122 -1.94 -20.70 -2.20
C ASP A 122 -2.95 -19.55 -2.19
N ILE A 123 -4.24 -19.88 -2.16
CA ILE A 123 -5.32 -18.95 -1.87
C ILE A 123 -5.70 -19.10 -0.40
N ILE A 124 -5.58 -18.00 0.38
CA ILE A 124 -5.88 -18.01 1.81
C ILE A 124 -7.15 -17.16 2.06
N PRO A 125 -8.22 -17.78 2.58
CA PRO A 125 -9.40 -17.03 2.99
C PRO A 125 -9.10 -16.22 4.26
N TYR A 126 -9.51 -14.95 4.28
CA TYR A 126 -9.43 -14.08 5.44
C TYR A 126 -10.81 -13.54 5.76
N LYS A 127 -11.24 -13.73 7.01
CA LYS A 127 -12.50 -13.19 7.51
C LYS A 127 -12.24 -11.85 8.18
N GLY A 128 -12.79 -10.77 7.62
CA GLY A 128 -12.72 -9.41 8.19
C GLY A 128 -13.53 -9.26 9.49
N LYS A 129 -13.42 -8.09 10.13
CA LYS A 129 -14.22 -7.73 11.33
C LYS A 129 -15.72 -7.69 11.03
N ASP A 130 -16.09 -7.35 9.81
CA ASP A 130 -17.46 -7.36 9.27
C ASP A 130 -18.05 -8.77 9.08
N GLY A 131 -17.23 -9.79 9.30
CA GLY A 131 -17.62 -11.19 9.11
C GLY A 131 -17.57 -11.67 7.66
N VAL A 132 -17.25 -10.81 6.70
CA VAL A 132 -17.08 -11.17 5.29
C VAL A 132 -15.77 -11.90 5.07
N SER A 133 -15.83 -13.02 4.35
CA SER A 133 -14.61 -13.77 3.96
C SER A 133 -14.18 -13.34 2.58
N ASN A 134 -12.91 -12.98 2.45
CA ASN A 134 -12.27 -12.62 1.19
C ASN A 134 -11.08 -13.54 0.92
N ASP A 135 -10.93 -13.96 -0.33
CA ASP A 135 -9.84 -14.84 -0.76
C ASP A 135 -8.65 -14.01 -1.23
N TYR A 136 -7.48 -14.26 -0.64
CA TYR A 136 -6.23 -13.62 -1.01
C TYR A 136 -5.34 -14.57 -1.78
N VAL A 137 -4.85 -14.15 -2.94
CA VAL A 137 -3.81 -14.87 -3.69
C VAL A 137 -2.47 -14.61 -3.03
N CYS A 138 -1.87 -15.63 -2.43
CA CYS A 138 -0.72 -15.51 -1.55
C CYS A 138 0.59 -16.00 -2.16
N TYR A 139 1.68 -15.34 -1.79
CA TYR A 139 3.04 -15.59 -2.25
C TYR A 139 4.03 -15.67 -1.09
N SER A 140 5.10 -16.45 -1.29
CA SER A 140 6.28 -16.51 -0.42
C SER A 140 7.40 -15.69 -1.04
N CYS A 141 7.87 -14.68 -0.33
CA CYS A 141 8.93 -13.79 -0.80
C CYS A 141 10.21 -14.03 0.00
N SER A 142 11.29 -14.46 -0.66
CA SER A 142 12.58 -14.75 0.00
C SER A 142 13.28 -13.49 0.53
N GLU A 143 12.99 -12.32 -0.05
CA GLU A 143 13.57 -11.04 0.34
C GLU A 143 12.87 -10.40 1.55
N SER A 144 11.69 -10.93 1.95
CA SER A 144 10.92 -10.34 3.03
C SER A 144 11.64 -10.40 4.38
N LYS A 145 11.52 -9.33 5.16
CA LYS A 145 12.00 -9.29 6.55
C LYS A 145 10.96 -9.81 7.53
N TYR A 146 9.68 -9.85 7.14
CA TYR A 146 8.62 -10.52 7.90
C TYR A 146 8.66 -12.04 7.70
N LYS A 147 8.06 -12.76 8.65
CA LYS A 147 7.88 -14.21 8.57
C LYS A 147 6.44 -14.52 8.19
N GLY A 148 6.22 -15.11 7.02
CA GLY A 148 4.86 -15.44 6.55
C GLY A 148 4.70 -15.30 5.06
N LYS A 149 3.47 -15.05 4.66
CA LYS A 149 3.07 -14.90 3.26
C LYS A 149 2.53 -13.49 3.04
N ILE A 150 2.66 -13.01 1.82
CA ILE A 150 1.98 -11.79 1.38
C ILE A 150 0.87 -12.17 0.41
N GLY A 151 -0.34 -11.71 0.66
CA GLY A 151 -1.48 -11.94 -0.20
C GLY A 151 -2.06 -10.63 -0.72
N PHE A 152 -2.74 -10.71 -1.85
CA PHE A 152 -3.44 -9.56 -2.42
C PHE A 152 -4.79 -9.96 -3.01
N MET A 153 -5.72 -9.02 -2.99
CA MET A 153 -7.05 -9.14 -3.57
C MET A 153 -7.58 -7.78 -4.01
N ILE A 154 -8.68 -7.78 -4.75
CA ILE A 154 -9.42 -6.57 -5.15
C ILE A 154 -10.86 -6.72 -4.68
N SER A 155 -11.39 -5.67 -4.06
CA SER A 155 -12.79 -5.57 -3.70
C SER A 155 -13.23 -4.10 -3.77
N GLU A 156 -14.42 -3.85 -4.33
CA GLU A 156 -15.07 -2.53 -4.38
C GLU A 156 -14.17 -1.39 -4.88
N GLY A 157 -13.37 -1.65 -5.92
CA GLY A 157 -12.46 -0.66 -6.50
C GLY A 157 -11.18 -0.39 -5.69
N ASN A 158 -10.98 -1.08 -4.58
CA ASN A 158 -9.76 -1.04 -3.78
C ASN A 158 -8.91 -2.28 -3.98
N GLY A 159 -7.59 -2.10 -4.01
CA GLY A 159 -6.62 -3.17 -3.90
C GLY A 159 -6.21 -3.35 -2.43
N TYR A 160 -6.17 -4.58 -1.98
CA TYR A 160 -5.75 -4.95 -0.64
C TYR A 160 -4.51 -5.83 -0.70
N ILE A 161 -3.49 -5.49 0.08
CA ILE A 161 -2.28 -6.29 0.26
C ILE A 161 -2.19 -6.62 1.75
N ARG A 162 -2.04 -7.91 2.09
CA ARG A 162 -2.06 -8.37 3.48
C ARG A 162 -0.95 -9.35 3.77
N HIS A 163 -0.28 -9.16 4.90
CA HIS A 163 0.65 -10.12 5.49
C HIS A 163 -0.11 -11.17 6.31
N PHE A 164 0.19 -12.43 6.05
CA PHE A 164 -0.27 -13.60 6.80
C PHE A 164 0.91 -14.18 7.57
N PRO A 165 1.02 -13.92 8.89
CA PRO A 165 2.10 -14.44 9.72
C PRO A 165 2.12 -15.98 9.71
N ASN A 166 3.30 -16.59 9.82
CA ASN A 166 3.40 -18.01 10.12
C ASN A 166 2.85 -18.26 11.52
N LYS A 167 1.99 -19.25 11.66
CA LYS A 167 1.50 -19.72 12.95
C LYS A 167 2.58 -20.51 13.67
#